data_9150a28d2973bb531be6e2f9282f6aad
#
_entry.id   9150a28d2973bb531be6e2f9282f6aad
#
_cell.length_a   1.000
_cell.length_b   1.000
_cell.length_c   1.000
_cell.angle_alpha   90.00
_cell.angle_beta   90.00
_cell.angle_gamma   90.00
#
_symmetry.space_group_name_H-M   'P 1'
#
loop_
_entity.id
_entity.type
_entity.pdbx_description
1 polymer ?
#
loop_
_entity_poly.entity_id
_entity_poly.type
_entity_poly.pdbx_seq_one_letter_code
_entity_poly.pdbx_strand_id
1 'polypeptide(L)'
;MKIHRNRPLLLLVTAFILFSAFRADKPFITIFTIGDSTMGNKKLDGGNPERGWGMMLPGFFSEDIRVDNHAANGRSSKSFITEGRWEKVISQVKKGDYVFIQFGHNDEKTDSARHTDPGTTFDDNLRRFVNETRAKGGIPVLFNSIVRRNFVQPKDASIAKDARQTPGEQELPKEGSVLFDTHGAYLDSPRNVAKEMGVVFIDMNKITHDLVQGLGSVESKKLYMFVEPGKIPAFPKGREDNTHLNIYGARTIAGLTVDAIAGQIPELGKYVRHYDYVVAQDGTGDFFTVQEAINAVPDFRKNVRTTILVRKGTYKEKIIIPESKINISLIGEDGAVLTNDDFANKKNVFGENMELRDRQAATSMLRISMQRTSLLKIRQGR
;
A
#
# COMPACT_ATOMS: atom_id res chain seq x y z
N MET A 1 -20.54 -14.55 72.18
CA MET A 1 -20.86 -14.96 70.82
C MET A 1 -20.59 -13.82 69.93
N LYS A 2 -19.40 -13.79 69.23
CA LYS A 2 -18.96 -12.70 68.32
C LYS A 2 -19.11 -13.19 66.90
N ILE A 3 -19.97 -12.58 66.12
CA ILE A 3 -20.18 -12.85 64.69
C ILE A 3 -19.38 -11.80 63.89
N HIS A 4 -18.46 -12.31 63.09
CA HIS A 4 -17.52 -11.52 62.27
C HIS A 4 -18.18 -10.84 61.04
N ARG A 5 -17.97 -9.56 60.92
CA ARG A 5 -18.21 -8.68 59.76
C ARG A 5 -17.02 -8.69 58.84
N ASN A 6 -17.00 -9.56 57.83
CA ASN A 6 -16.00 -9.52 56.75
C ASN A 6 -16.62 -9.90 55.40
N ARG A 7 -17.60 -9.13 54.89
CA ARG A 7 -18.20 -9.35 53.56
C ARG A 7 -18.21 -8.19 52.58
N PRO A 8 -17.74 -6.95 52.82
CA PRO A 8 -17.72 -5.94 51.75
C PRO A 8 -16.44 -5.90 50.93
N LEU A 9 -15.31 -6.49 51.40
CA LEU A 9 -14.02 -6.36 50.71
C LEU A 9 -13.89 -7.27 49.47
N LEU A 10 -14.56 -8.45 49.50
CA LEU A 10 -14.50 -9.42 48.39
C LEU A 10 -15.30 -8.99 47.17
N LEU A 11 -16.39 -8.25 47.37
CA LEU A 11 -17.23 -7.71 46.26
C LEU A 11 -16.58 -6.55 45.51
N LEU A 12 -15.77 -5.73 46.18
CA LEU A 12 -15.04 -4.64 45.58
C LEU A 12 -13.87 -5.11 44.69
N VAL A 13 -13.17 -6.19 45.07
CA VAL A 13 -12.08 -6.78 44.31
C VAL A 13 -12.59 -7.48 43.03
N THR A 14 -13.73 -8.16 43.13
CA THR A 14 -14.36 -8.80 41.95
C THR A 14 -14.95 -7.80 40.97
N ALA A 15 -15.47 -6.66 41.42
CA ALA A 15 -15.94 -5.59 40.54
C ALA A 15 -14.77 -4.90 39.81
N PHE A 16 -13.60 -4.75 40.44
CA PHE A 16 -12.41 -4.16 39.84
C PHE A 16 -11.76 -5.06 38.79
N ILE A 17 -11.82 -6.37 38.95
CA ILE A 17 -11.30 -7.35 37.96
C ILE A 17 -12.21 -7.44 36.74
N LEU A 18 -13.53 -7.29 36.89
CA LEU A 18 -14.49 -7.29 35.79
C LEU A 18 -14.43 -5.98 34.95
N PHE A 19 -14.04 -4.85 35.54
CA PHE A 19 -13.89 -3.57 34.81
C PHE A 19 -12.58 -3.47 33.99
N SER A 20 -11.56 -4.29 34.34
CA SER A 20 -10.30 -4.31 33.61
C SER A 20 -10.32 -5.18 32.34
N ALA A 21 -11.37 -5.95 32.09
CA ALA A 21 -11.45 -6.90 30.98
C ALA A 21 -12.17 -6.36 29.72
N PHE A 22 -12.82 -5.21 29.81
CA PHE A 22 -13.44 -4.55 28.65
C PHE A 22 -12.63 -3.33 28.21
N ARG A 23 -11.43 -3.53 27.66
CA ARG A 23 -10.98 -2.65 26.60
C ARG A 23 -11.84 -3.03 25.39
N ALA A 24 -12.93 -2.29 25.19
CA ALA A 24 -13.60 -2.33 23.92
C ALA A 24 -12.54 -1.96 22.87
N ASP A 25 -12.20 -2.89 21.99
CA ASP A 25 -11.35 -2.61 20.85
C ASP A 25 -11.98 -1.41 20.14
N LYS A 26 -11.19 -0.34 19.99
CA LYS A 26 -11.65 0.85 19.28
C LYS A 26 -12.09 0.40 17.90
N PRO A 27 -13.33 0.70 17.45
CA PRO A 27 -13.79 0.24 16.15
C PRO A 27 -12.86 0.80 15.07
N PHE A 28 -12.21 -0.09 14.31
CA PHE A 28 -11.42 0.30 13.15
C PHE A 28 -12.35 0.82 12.06
N ILE A 29 -11.94 1.87 11.37
CA ILE A 29 -12.51 2.24 10.08
C ILE A 29 -11.85 1.35 9.04
N THR A 30 -12.65 0.63 8.25
CA THR A 30 -12.11 -0.18 7.16
C THR A 30 -12.23 0.56 5.84
N ILE A 31 -11.14 0.58 5.08
CA ILE A 31 -11.12 1.00 3.68
C ILE A 31 -11.09 -0.27 2.84
N PHE A 32 -12.22 -0.62 2.25
CA PHE A 32 -12.30 -1.66 1.23
C PHE A 32 -11.87 -1.07 -0.11
N THR A 33 -10.97 -1.73 -0.83
CA THR A 33 -10.59 -1.30 -2.17
C THR A 33 -11.06 -2.34 -3.19
N ILE A 34 -11.76 -1.88 -4.24
CA ILE A 34 -12.17 -2.70 -5.37
C ILE A 34 -11.63 -2.11 -6.67
N GLY A 35 -11.15 -2.96 -7.55
CA GLY A 35 -10.50 -2.51 -8.77
C GLY A 35 -9.77 -3.63 -9.51
N ASP A 36 -8.87 -3.21 -10.38
CA ASP A 36 -8.10 -4.07 -11.26
C ASP A 36 -6.66 -4.34 -10.77
N SER A 37 -5.79 -4.79 -11.69
CA SER A 37 -4.41 -5.15 -11.40
C SER A 37 -3.53 -4.00 -10.94
N THR A 38 -3.85 -2.76 -11.30
CA THR A 38 -3.04 -1.59 -10.93
C THR A 38 -3.21 -1.21 -9.47
N MET A 39 -4.33 -1.60 -8.85
CA MET A 39 -4.64 -1.43 -7.44
C MET A 39 -4.39 -2.72 -6.62
N GLY A 40 -4.49 -3.90 -7.25
CA GLY A 40 -4.57 -5.20 -6.60
C GLY A 40 -3.29 -5.68 -5.90
N ASN A 41 -3.47 -6.57 -4.93
CA ASN A 41 -2.39 -7.28 -4.28
C ASN A 41 -1.66 -8.20 -5.27
N LYS A 42 -0.35 -8.37 -5.09
CA LYS A 42 0.49 -9.21 -5.94
C LYS A 42 1.07 -10.37 -5.16
N LYS A 43 1.29 -11.49 -5.87
CA LYS A 43 2.08 -12.59 -5.32
C LYS A 43 3.55 -12.18 -5.23
N LEU A 44 4.22 -12.57 -4.16
CA LEU A 44 5.59 -12.18 -3.85
C LEU A 44 6.62 -13.22 -4.28
N ASP A 45 6.15 -14.34 -4.82
CA ASP A 45 6.98 -15.50 -5.18
C ASP A 45 8.09 -15.10 -6.15
N GLY A 46 9.26 -15.71 -5.96
CA GLY A 46 10.43 -15.50 -6.81
C GLY A 46 10.99 -14.07 -6.78
N GLY A 47 10.73 -13.32 -5.72
CA GLY A 47 11.19 -11.93 -5.58
C GLY A 47 10.45 -10.95 -6.49
N ASN A 48 9.18 -11.24 -6.85
CA ASN A 48 8.36 -10.38 -7.69
C ASN A 48 8.24 -8.97 -7.11
N PRO A 49 8.76 -7.92 -7.79
CA PRO A 49 8.67 -6.53 -7.34
C PRO A 49 7.38 -5.83 -7.77
N GLU A 50 6.49 -6.49 -8.51
CA GLU A 50 5.22 -5.88 -8.93
C GLU A 50 4.33 -5.61 -7.72
N ARG A 51 3.77 -4.40 -7.65
CA ARG A 51 2.77 -3.99 -6.63
C ARG A 51 1.63 -3.22 -7.27
N GLY A 52 0.42 -3.38 -6.73
CA GLY A 52 -0.64 -2.41 -6.97
C GLY A 52 -0.55 -1.25 -5.97
N TRP A 53 -0.95 -0.05 -6.38
CA TRP A 53 -0.90 1.11 -5.47
C TRP A 53 -1.79 0.91 -4.23
N GLY A 54 -2.93 0.22 -4.38
CA GLY A 54 -3.79 -0.13 -3.25
C GLY A 54 -3.15 -1.09 -2.24
N MET A 55 -2.19 -1.93 -2.69
CA MET A 55 -1.42 -2.80 -1.81
C MET A 55 -0.51 -2.00 -0.87
N MET A 56 -0.07 -0.80 -1.27
CA MET A 56 0.85 0.05 -0.50
C MET A 56 0.13 0.99 0.46
N LEU A 57 -1.19 1.17 0.35
CA LEU A 57 -1.98 2.07 1.20
C LEU A 57 -1.81 1.85 2.71
N PRO A 58 -1.73 0.60 3.22
CA PRO A 58 -1.56 0.36 4.65
C PRO A 58 -0.37 1.10 5.28
N GLY A 59 0.70 1.34 4.50
CA GLY A 59 1.89 2.06 4.96
C GLY A 59 1.72 3.58 5.10
N PHE A 60 0.54 4.11 4.76
CA PHE A 60 0.23 5.55 4.82
C PHE A 60 -0.86 5.91 5.83
N PHE A 61 -1.41 4.94 6.54
CA PHE A 61 -2.44 5.19 7.53
C PHE A 61 -1.99 4.78 8.94
N SER A 62 -2.55 5.44 9.96
CA SER A 62 -2.39 5.01 11.34
C SER A 62 -3.14 3.70 11.59
N GLU A 63 -2.82 3.05 12.72
CA GLU A 63 -3.40 1.77 13.15
C GLU A 63 -4.94 1.82 13.36
N ASP A 64 -5.55 3.01 13.39
CA ASP A 64 -7.01 3.17 13.47
C ASP A 64 -7.71 2.85 12.12
N ILE A 65 -6.95 2.75 11.02
CA ILE A 65 -7.45 2.42 9.68
C ILE A 65 -6.96 1.03 9.28
N ARG A 66 -7.88 0.19 8.87
CA ARG A 66 -7.60 -1.08 8.21
C ARG A 66 -7.85 -0.93 6.71
N VAL A 67 -6.89 -1.29 5.88
CA VAL A 67 -7.08 -1.40 4.42
C VAL A 67 -7.31 -2.88 4.08
N ASP A 68 -8.45 -3.18 3.46
CA ASP A 68 -8.83 -4.50 2.98
C ASP A 68 -8.93 -4.47 1.45
N ASN A 69 -7.85 -4.92 0.79
CA ASN A 69 -7.70 -4.78 -0.65
C ASN A 69 -8.25 -6.01 -1.39
N HIS A 70 -9.40 -5.84 -2.04
CA HIS A 70 -10.09 -6.82 -2.86
C HIS A 70 -9.88 -6.62 -4.37
N ALA A 71 -9.14 -5.58 -4.78
CA ALA A 71 -8.82 -5.37 -6.19
C ALA A 71 -8.11 -6.60 -6.78
N ALA A 72 -8.44 -6.97 -8.02
CA ALA A 72 -8.01 -8.23 -8.60
C ALA A 72 -7.51 -8.08 -10.04
N ASN A 73 -6.41 -8.79 -10.35
CA ASN A 73 -5.77 -8.76 -11.66
C ASN A 73 -6.76 -9.13 -12.78
N GLY A 74 -6.81 -8.31 -13.83
CA GLY A 74 -7.59 -8.56 -15.04
C GLY A 74 -9.10 -8.35 -14.88
N ARG A 75 -9.59 -7.80 -13.77
CA ARG A 75 -11.03 -7.60 -13.55
C ARG A 75 -11.47 -6.23 -14.02
N SER A 76 -12.57 -6.22 -14.76
CA SER A 76 -13.38 -5.06 -15.06
C SER A 76 -14.48 -4.90 -14.00
N SER A 77 -15.21 -3.78 -14.01
CA SER A 77 -16.39 -3.60 -13.16
C SER A 77 -17.41 -4.72 -13.35
N LYS A 78 -17.65 -5.14 -14.62
CA LYS A 78 -18.55 -6.24 -15.00
C LYS A 78 -18.07 -7.57 -14.42
N SER A 79 -16.83 -7.97 -14.69
CA SER A 79 -16.32 -9.27 -14.23
C SER A 79 -16.20 -9.32 -12.70
N PHE A 80 -15.92 -8.19 -12.03
CA PHE A 80 -15.89 -8.11 -10.59
C PHE A 80 -17.27 -8.41 -9.97
N ILE A 81 -18.34 -7.96 -10.62
CA ILE A 81 -19.73 -8.27 -10.25
C ILE A 81 -20.06 -9.73 -10.57
N THR A 82 -19.87 -10.15 -11.83
CA THR A 82 -20.34 -11.47 -12.29
C THR A 82 -19.61 -12.65 -11.65
N GLU A 83 -18.39 -12.43 -11.14
CA GLU A 83 -17.64 -13.43 -10.36
C GLU A 83 -18.02 -13.48 -8.86
N GLY A 84 -19.02 -12.73 -8.41
CA GLY A 84 -19.42 -12.67 -7.01
C GLY A 84 -18.40 -11.98 -6.07
N ARG A 85 -17.44 -11.23 -6.63
CA ARG A 85 -16.43 -10.53 -5.84
C ARG A 85 -17.01 -9.33 -5.12
N TRP A 86 -17.92 -8.63 -5.80
CA TRP A 86 -18.61 -7.49 -5.18
C TRP A 86 -19.48 -7.92 -4.01
N GLU A 87 -20.26 -8.97 -4.17
CA GLU A 87 -21.11 -9.52 -3.11
C GLU A 87 -20.31 -9.89 -1.86
N LYS A 88 -19.10 -10.43 -2.07
CA LYS A 88 -18.18 -10.74 -0.96
C LYS A 88 -17.71 -9.49 -0.23
N VAL A 89 -17.43 -8.40 -0.93
CA VAL A 89 -17.00 -7.14 -0.32
C VAL A 89 -18.16 -6.49 0.42
N ILE A 90 -19.29 -6.27 -0.28
CA ILE A 90 -20.41 -5.51 0.28
C ILE A 90 -21.06 -6.19 1.49
N SER A 91 -20.94 -7.51 1.61
CA SER A 91 -21.39 -8.25 2.79
C SER A 91 -20.60 -7.88 4.07
N GLN A 92 -19.40 -7.34 3.94
CA GLN A 92 -18.51 -7.00 5.07
C GLN A 92 -18.56 -5.51 5.44
N VAL A 93 -19.01 -4.64 4.51
CA VAL A 93 -19.08 -3.19 4.72
C VAL A 93 -20.05 -2.85 5.84
N LYS A 94 -19.60 -1.97 6.74
CA LYS A 94 -20.36 -1.45 7.88
C LYS A 94 -20.48 0.07 7.79
N LYS A 95 -21.37 0.63 8.58
CA LYS A 95 -21.55 2.08 8.70
C LYS A 95 -20.23 2.76 9.08
N GLY A 96 -19.81 3.73 8.27
CA GLY A 96 -18.59 4.51 8.46
C GLY A 96 -17.35 3.93 7.77
N ASP A 97 -17.41 2.72 7.20
CA ASP A 97 -16.36 2.19 6.35
C ASP A 97 -16.32 2.91 5.01
N TYR A 98 -15.18 2.90 4.35
CA TYR A 98 -15.00 3.46 3.01
C TYR A 98 -14.89 2.34 1.98
N VAL A 99 -15.40 2.61 0.77
CA VAL A 99 -15.19 1.75 -0.40
C VAL A 99 -14.54 2.58 -1.50
N PHE A 100 -13.29 2.29 -1.83
CA PHE A 100 -12.53 2.90 -2.92
C PHE A 100 -12.71 2.08 -4.18
N ILE A 101 -13.20 2.72 -5.24
CA ILE A 101 -13.67 2.06 -6.46
C ILE A 101 -12.87 2.57 -7.64
N GLN A 102 -12.01 1.72 -8.24
CA GLN A 102 -11.23 2.04 -9.44
C GLN A 102 -11.34 0.95 -10.48
N PHE A 103 -11.97 1.24 -11.60
CA PHE A 103 -12.06 0.38 -12.78
C PHE A 103 -11.81 1.19 -14.06
N GLY A 104 -11.70 0.51 -15.22
CA GLY A 104 -11.47 1.10 -16.52
C GLY A 104 -10.50 0.29 -17.37
N HIS A 105 -9.30 -0.03 -16.86
CA HIS A 105 -8.25 -0.76 -17.61
C HIS A 105 -8.70 -2.05 -18.29
N ASN A 106 -9.67 -2.75 -17.72
CA ASN A 106 -10.20 -3.99 -18.26
C ASN A 106 -11.61 -3.85 -18.85
N ASP A 107 -12.33 -2.81 -18.48
CA ASP A 107 -13.64 -2.47 -19.00
C ASP A 107 -13.56 -2.11 -20.51
N GLU A 108 -12.47 -1.51 -20.94
CA GLU A 108 -12.17 -1.18 -22.33
C GLU A 108 -11.79 -2.39 -23.20
N LYS A 109 -11.56 -3.58 -22.61
CA LYS A 109 -11.22 -4.79 -23.38
C LYS A 109 -12.41 -5.24 -24.20
N THR A 110 -12.14 -5.76 -25.39
CA THR A 110 -13.20 -6.15 -26.36
C THR A 110 -13.87 -7.47 -26.07
N ASP A 111 -13.33 -8.28 -25.14
CA ASP A 111 -13.95 -9.55 -24.77
C ASP A 111 -15.22 -9.34 -23.94
N SER A 112 -16.25 -10.13 -24.24
CA SER A 112 -17.59 -10.00 -23.67
C SER A 112 -17.65 -10.23 -22.14
N ALA A 113 -16.68 -10.92 -21.57
CA ALA A 113 -16.64 -11.18 -20.12
C ALA A 113 -16.26 -9.93 -19.33
N ARG A 114 -15.49 -9.00 -19.94
CA ARG A 114 -14.97 -7.79 -19.27
C ARG A 114 -15.57 -6.51 -19.81
N HIS A 115 -15.87 -6.46 -21.10
CA HIS A 115 -16.29 -5.24 -21.78
C HIS A 115 -17.52 -4.58 -21.16
N THR A 116 -17.42 -3.27 -21.00
CA THR A 116 -18.52 -2.37 -20.67
C THR A 116 -18.41 -1.09 -21.50
N ASP A 117 -19.49 -0.35 -21.65
CA ASP A 117 -19.54 0.87 -22.44
C ASP A 117 -19.64 2.10 -21.53
N PRO A 118 -18.73 3.11 -21.68
CA PRO A 118 -18.85 4.38 -20.98
C PRO A 118 -20.16 5.10 -21.29
N GLY A 119 -20.75 5.74 -20.28
CA GLY A 119 -22.06 6.41 -20.40
C GLY A 119 -23.25 5.45 -20.25
N THR A 120 -23.06 4.15 -20.28
CA THR A 120 -24.10 3.12 -20.13
C THR A 120 -23.69 2.05 -19.11
N THR A 121 -23.31 0.86 -19.57
CA THR A 121 -23.07 -0.30 -18.69
C THR A 121 -21.89 -0.11 -17.72
N PHE A 122 -20.86 0.67 -18.05
CA PHE A 122 -19.81 1.02 -17.12
C PHE A 122 -20.33 1.91 -16.00
N ASP A 123 -21.05 2.96 -16.37
CA ASP A 123 -21.63 3.91 -15.41
C ASP A 123 -22.66 3.22 -14.51
N ASP A 124 -23.49 2.31 -15.07
CA ASP A 124 -24.46 1.56 -14.26
C ASP A 124 -23.78 0.67 -13.21
N ASN A 125 -22.65 0.04 -13.53
CA ASN A 125 -21.87 -0.70 -12.56
C ASN A 125 -21.32 0.20 -11.47
N LEU A 126 -20.82 1.41 -11.81
CA LEU A 126 -20.33 2.38 -10.84
C LEU A 126 -21.47 2.88 -9.92
N ARG A 127 -22.65 3.21 -10.49
CA ARG A 127 -23.85 3.58 -9.71
C ARG A 127 -24.25 2.45 -8.75
N ARG A 128 -24.19 1.21 -9.20
CA ARG A 128 -24.48 0.03 -8.38
C ARG A 128 -23.54 -0.03 -7.16
N PHE A 129 -22.23 0.08 -7.37
CA PHE A 129 -21.26 0.08 -6.28
C PHE A 129 -21.52 1.21 -5.27
N VAL A 130 -21.82 2.42 -5.76
CA VAL A 130 -22.14 3.58 -4.91
C VAL A 130 -23.42 3.34 -4.09
N ASN A 131 -24.50 2.92 -4.74
CA ASN A 131 -25.80 2.73 -4.08
C ASN A 131 -25.75 1.63 -3.02
N GLU A 132 -25.16 0.49 -3.35
CA GLU A 132 -25.07 -0.64 -2.42
C GLU A 132 -24.14 -0.32 -1.24
N THR A 133 -23.05 0.42 -1.47
CA THR A 133 -22.17 0.92 -0.40
C THR A 133 -22.96 1.82 0.56
N ARG A 134 -23.70 2.80 0.03
CA ARG A 134 -24.54 3.71 0.85
C ARG A 134 -25.63 2.97 1.61
N ALA A 135 -26.25 1.96 1.00
CA ALA A 135 -27.25 1.13 1.65
C ALA A 135 -26.73 0.39 2.90
N LYS A 136 -25.42 0.13 2.96
CA LYS A 136 -24.73 -0.42 4.15
C LYS A 136 -24.26 0.68 5.14
N GLY A 137 -24.49 1.96 4.83
CA GLY A 137 -23.96 3.09 5.59
C GLY A 137 -22.48 3.35 5.37
N GLY A 138 -21.87 2.73 4.36
CA GLY A 138 -20.50 2.97 3.92
C GLY A 138 -20.39 4.24 3.07
N ILE A 139 -19.16 4.70 2.88
CA ILE A 139 -18.82 5.93 2.15
C ILE A 139 -18.07 5.55 0.87
N PRO A 140 -18.72 5.64 -0.31
CA PRO A 140 -18.06 5.33 -1.58
C PRO A 140 -17.18 6.51 -2.03
N VAL A 141 -16.03 6.17 -2.63
CA VAL A 141 -15.10 7.12 -3.28
C VAL A 141 -14.75 6.56 -4.65
N LEU A 142 -14.99 7.35 -5.69
CA LEU A 142 -14.70 6.95 -7.07
C LEU A 142 -13.34 7.46 -7.52
N PHE A 143 -12.64 6.61 -8.26
CA PHE A 143 -11.35 6.89 -8.88
C PHE A 143 -11.42 6.52 -10.37
N ASN A 144 -10.77 7.28 -11.24
CA ASN A 144 -10.48 6.82 -12.59
C ASN A 144 -9.16 6.04 -12.64
N SER A 145 -8.86 5.45 -13.80
CA SER A 145 -7.66 4.64 -14.01
C SER A 145 -6.39 5.48 -13.94
N ILE A 146 -5.33 4.93 -13.36
CA ILE A 146 -3.98 5.51 -13.47
C ILE A 146 -3.52 5.49 -14.92
N VAL A 147 -2.61 6.40 -15.30
CA VAL A 147 -2.09 6.47 -16.66
C VAL A 147 -1.22 5.26 -17.01
N ARG A 148 -1.29 4.81 -18.26
CA ARG A 148 -0.26 3.94 -18.84
C ARG A 148 0.92 4.77 -19.32
N ARG A 149 2.13 4.24 -19.22
CA ARG A 149 3.34 4.91 -19.71
C ARG A 149 3.44 4.77 -21.24
N ASN A 150 2.56 5.47 -21.94
CA ASN A 150 2.47 5.43 -23.40
C ASN A 150 2.90 6.78 -24.00
N PHE A 151 4.20 6.93 -24.27
CA PHE A 151 4.76 8.13 -24.88
C PHE A 151 4.73 8.04 -26.40
N VAL A 152 4.26 9.10 -27.03
CA VAL A 152 4.19 9.24 -28.50
C VAL A 152 4.82 10.55 -28.93
N GLN A 153 5.23 10.64 -30.21
CA GLN A 153 5.63 11.94 -30.78
C GLN A 153 4.39 12.83 -30.90
N PRO A 154 4.50 14.15 -30.69
CA PRO A 154 3.36 15.05 -30.76
C PRO A 154 2.57 14.99 -32.07
N LYS A 155 3.23 14.79 -33.20
CA LYS A 155 2.59 14.60 -34.52
C LYS A 155 1.73 13.33 -34.61
N ASP A 156 2.04 12.31 -33.80
CA ASP A 156 1.38 11.02 -33.82
C ASP A 156 0.26 10.94 -32.77
N ALA A 157 0.17 11.91 -31.87
CA ALA A 157 -0.84 11.95 -30.81
C ALA A 157 -2.29 12.02 -31.35
N SER A 158 -2.50 12.61 -32.53
CA SER A 158 -3.79 12.64 -33.19
C SER A 158 -4.18 11.29 -33.82
N ILE A 159 -3.19 10.45 -34.17
CA ILE A 159 -3.35 9.15 -34.82
C ILE A 159 -3.48 8.05 -33.77
N ALA A 160 -2.88 8.25 -32.59
CA ALA A 160 -2.82 7.25 -31.50
C ALA A 160 -4.17 6.96 -30.84
N LYS A 161 -5.26 7.66 -31.21
CA LYS A 161 -6.60 7.44 -30.63
C LYS A 161 -7.10 5.99 -30.79
N ASP A 162 -6.61 5.25 -31.77
CA ASP A 162 -6.98 3.86 -32.02
C ASP A 162 -5.89 2.82 -31.66
N ALA A 163 -4.72 3.27 -31.20
CA ALA A 163 -3.65 2.37 -30.77
C ALA A 163 -3.95 1.78 -29.39
N ARG A 164 -4.94 0.91 -29.33
CA ARG A 164 -5.11 -0.03 -28.22
C ARG A 164 -3.86 -0.88 -28.17
N GLN A 165 -3.12 -0.75 -27.11
CA GLN A 165 -1.83 -1.35 -26.88
C GLN A 165 -1.67 -2.76 -27.44
N THR A 166 -0.79 -2.89 -28.40
CA THR A 166 0.00 -4.08 -28.60
C THR A 166 1.24 -3.93 -27.68
N PRO A 167 1.53 -4.86 -26.76
CA PRO A 167 2.82 -4.93 -26.11
C PRO A 167 3.83 -5.36 -27.18
N GLY A 168 4.63 -4.47 -27.65
CA GLY A 168 5.66 -4.77 -28.63
C GLY A 168 6.26 -3.52 -29.23
N GLU A 169 7.57 -3.39 -29.09
CA GLU A 169 8.46 -2.53 -29.86
C GLU A 169 7.99 -1.09 -30.10
N GLN A 170 7.85 -0.32 -29.03
CA GLN A 170 7.92 1.11 -29.16
C GLN A 170 9.39 1.50 -29.28
N GLU A 171 9.77 2.10 -30.41
CA GLU A 171 11.01 2.85 -30.53
C GLU A 171 11.17 3.72 -29.28
N LEU A 172 12.40 3.81 -28.75
CA LEU A 172 12.71 4.67 -27.59
C LEU A 172 12.12 6.06 -27.85
N PRO A 173 11.30 6.59 -26.94
CA PRO A 173 10.68 7.89 -27.12
C PRO A 173 11.77 8.94 -27.33
N LYS A 174 11.66 9.67 -28.43
CA LYS A 174 12.57 10.76 -28.76
C LYS A 174 12.30 11.94 -27.82
N GLU A 175 13.26 12.82 -27.69
CA GLU A 175 13.10 14.08 -26.99
C GLU A 175 11.84 14.83 -27.47
N GLY A 176 11.07 15.41 -26.54
CA GLY A 176 9.80 16.08 -26.83
C GLY A 176 8.57 15.16 -26.93
N SER A 177 8.69 13.85 -26.67
CA SER A 177 7.53 12.95 -26.66
C SER A 177 6.53 13.33 -25.54
N VAL A 178 5.24 13.18 -25.85
CA VAL A 178 4.15 13.46 -24.92
C VAL A 178 3.47 12.16 -24.48
N LEU A 179 3.04 12.15 -23.22
CA LEU A 179 2.30 11.03 -22.67
C LEU A 179 0.87 11.06 -23.24
N PHE A 180 0.46 9.97 -23.85
CA PHE A 180 -0.86 9.81 -24.46
C PHE A 180 -1.70 8.82 -23.63
N ASP A 181 -2.86 9.28 -23.17
CA ASP A 181 -3.78 8.41 -22.45
C ASP A 181 -4.64 7.57 -23.40
N THR A 182 -4.75 6.28 -23.11
CA THR A 182 -5.44 5.29 -23.97
C THR A 182 -6.84 4.92 -23.49
N HIS A 183 -7.31 5.46 -22.35
CA HIS A 183 -8.59 5.05 -21.74
C HIS A 183 -9.81 5.75 -22.33
N GLY A 184 -9.62 6.91 -22.97
CA GLY A 184 -10.73 7.66 -23.58
C GLY A 184 -11.85 7.97 -22.58
N ALA A 185 -13.09 7.76 -22.98
CA ALA A 185 -14.29 8.06 -22.19
C ALA A 185 -14.40 7.29 -20.85
N TYR A 186 -13.63 6.20 -20.67
CA TYR A 186 -13.58 5.51 -19.36
C TYR A 186 -13.00 6.36 -18.25
N LEU A 187 -12.28 7.45 -18.56
CA LEU A 187 -11.80 8.40 -17.54
C LEU A 187 -12.90 9.34 -17.05
N ASP A 188 -13.85 9.65 -17.93
CA ASP A 188 -14.92 10.60 -17.64
C ASP A 188 -16.06 9.97 -16.87
N SER A 189 -16.37 8.71 -17.13
CA SER A 189 -17.47 7.98 -16.48
C SER A 189 -17.41 8.03 -14.95
N PRO A 190 -16.29 7.72 -14.25
CA PRO A 190 -16.24 7.82 -12.79
C PRO A 190 -16.44 9.25 -12.28
N ARG A 191 -15.92 10.26 -13.01
CA ARG A 191 -16.11 11.69 -12.67
C ARG A 191 -17.58 12.08 -12.81
N ASN A 192 -18.23 11.70 -13.91
CA ASN A 192 -19.62 12.02 -14.20
C ASN A 192 -20.58 11.37 -13.20
N VAL A 193 -20.38 10.07 -12.92
CA VAL A 193 -21.16 9.33 -11.91
C VAL A 193 -20.95 9.92 -10.51
N ALA A 194 -19.71 10.29 -10.17
CA ALA A 194 -19.44 10.93 -8.88
C ALA A 194 -20.18 12.25 -8.73
N LYS A 195 -20.16 13.08 -9.76
CA LYS A 195 -20.90 14.36 -9.79
C LYS A 195 -22.41 14.14 -9.69
N GLU A 196 -22.94 13.21 -10.48
CA GLU A 196 -24.37 12.85 -10.49
C GLU A 196 -24.84 12.38 -9.11
N MET A 197 -24.06 11.53 -8.48
CA MET A 197 -24.43 10.90 -7.21
C MET A 197 -23.96 11.67 -5.97
N GLY A 198 -23.23 12.78 -6.13
CA GLY A 198 -22.70 13.56 -5.01
C GLY A 198 -21.75 12.73 -4.12
N VAL A 199 -20.79 12.01 -4.73
CA VAL A 199 -19.71 11.29 -4.05
C VAL A 199 -18.35 11.91 -4.38
N VAL A 200 -17.37 11.66 -3.52
CA VAL A 200 -16.00 12.12 -3.75
C VAL A 200 -15.41 11.42 -4.97
N PHE A 201 -14.73 12.19 -5.83
CA PHE A 201 -13.98 11.71 -6.97
C PHE A 201 -12.50 12.11 -6.83
N ILE A 202 -11.62 11.15 -6.95
CA ILE A 202 -10.15 11.37 -7.00
C ILE A 202 -9.67 11.11 -8.43
N ASP A 203 -9.14 12.13 -9.07
CA ASP A 203 -8.64 12.05 -10.45
C ASP A 203 -7.24 11.43 -10.50
N MET A 204 -7.20 10.09 -10.40
CA MET A 204 -5.94 9.33 -10.42
C MET A 204 -5.24 9.43 -11.75
N ASN A 205 -6.00 9.56 -12.84
CA ASN A 205 -5.39 9.73 -14.16
C ASN A 205 -4.58 11.02 -14.22
N LYS A 206 -5.18 12.15 -13.81
CA LYS A 206 -4.47 13.44 -13.78
C LYS A 206 -3.24 13.40 -12.88
N ILE A 207 -3.37 12.87 -11.66
CA ILE A 207 -2.27 12.76 -10.70
C ILE A 207 -1.10 11.96 -11.28
N THR A 208 -1.39 10.81 -11.86
CA THR A 208 -0.36 9.93 -12.42
C THR A 208 0.16 10.41 -13.77
N HIS A 209 -0.67 11.08 -14.58
CA HIS A 209 -0.25 11.73 -15.82
C HIS A 209 0.77 12.83 -15.53
N ASP A 210 0.48 13.72 -14.58
CA ASP A 210 1.37 14.82 -14.21
C ASP A 210 2.73 14.29 -13.71
N LEU A 211 2.72 13.23 -12.88
CA LEU A 211 3.93 12.56 -12.42
C LEU A 211 4.75 11.96 -13.57
N VAL A 212 4.10 11.16 -14.43
CA VAL A 212 4.78 10.40 -15.48
C VAL A 212 5.27 11.32 -16.60
N GLN A 213 4.46 12.31 -17.00
CA GLN A 213 4.85 13.32 -17.97
C GLN A 213 6.00 14.19 -17.45
N GLY A 214 5.95 14.60 -16.17
CA GLY A 214 7.00 15.39 -15.52
C GLY A 214 8.34 14.67 -15.45
N LEU A 215 8.34 13.35 -15.25
CA LEU A 215 9.55 12.51 -15.30
C LEU A 215 10.05 12.29 -16.73
N GLY A 216 9.17 12.39 -17.71
CA GLY A 216 9.49 12.08 -19.10
C GLY A 216 9.64 10.58 -19.39
N SER A 217 9.89 10.28 -20.66
CA SER A 217 9.86 8.91 -21.17
C SER A 217 10.97 7.98 -20.63
N VAL A 218 12.11 8.53 -20.23
CA VAL A 218 13.23 7.74 -19.71
C VAL A 218 13.05 7.48 -18.22
N GLU A 219 12.99 8.54 -17.43
CA GLU A 219 12.97 8.45 -15.97
C GLU A 219 11.69 7.81 -15.42
N SER A 220 10.56 7.92 -16.12
CA SER A 220 9.32 7.27 -15.69
C SER A 220 9.37 5.74 -15.71
N LYS A 221 10.33 5.13 -16.42
CA LYS A 221 10.52 3.65 -16.38
C LYS A 221 10.71 3.13 -14.94
N LYS A 222 11.34 3.92 -14.07
CA LYS A 222 11.58 3.54 -12.66
C LYS A 222 10.31 3.30 -11.84
N LEU A 223 9.15 3.75 -12.31
CA LEU A 223 7.86 3.50 -11.65
C LEU A 223 7.22 2.18 -12.07
N TYR A 224 7.56 1.67 -13.24
CA TYR A 224 6.88 0.55 -13.89
C TYR A 224 7.71 -0.73 -13.86
N MET A 225 7.11 -1.82 -14.35
CA MET A 225 7.75 -3.14 -14.34
C MET A 225 8.72 -3.31 -15.52
N PHE A 226 9.91 -2.72 -15.37
CA PHE A 226 11.05 -2.95 -16.24
C PHE A 226 12.09 -3.80 -15.51
N VAL A 227 12.25 -5.03 -15.93
CA VAL A 227 13.14 -6.03 -15.34
C VAL A 227 14.03 -6.61 -16.43
N GLU A 228 15.34 -6.52 -16.27
CA GLU A 228 16.28 -7.14 -17.21
C GLU A 228 16.25 -8.67 -17.12
N PRO A 229 16.53 -9.41 -18.21
CA PRO A 229 16.62 -10.85 -18.20
C PRO A 229 17.61 -11.36 -17.15
N GLY A 230 17.22 -12.42 -16.45
CA GLY A 230 18.08 -13.09 -15.45
C GLY A 230 18.25 -12.36 -14.11
N LYS A 231 17.68 -11.17 -13.91
CA LYS A 231 17.83 -10.40 -12.65
C LYS A 231 16.91 -10.87 -11.54
N ILE A 232 15.72 -11.32 -11.87
CA ILE A 232 14.68 -11.70 -10.89
C ILE A 232 14.12 -13.07 -11.24
N PRO A 233 14.09 -14.04 -10.32
CA PRO A 233 13.57 -15.39 -10.59
C PRO A 233 12.13 -15.43 -11.09
N ALA A 234 11.26 -14.50 -10.64
CA ALA A 234 9.89 -14.38 -11.11
C ALA A 234 9.81 -13.99 -12.61
N PHE A 235 10.84 -13.36 -13.16
CA PHE A 235 10.90 -12.87 -14.55
C PHE A 235 12.21 -13.27 -15.23
N PRO A 236 12.47 -14.58 -15.48
CA PRO A 236 13.76 -15.04 -16.00
C PRO A 236 14.07 -14.50 -17.41
N LYS A 237 13.04 -14.16 -18.18
CA LYS A 237 13.18 -13.54 -19.53
C LYS A 237 13.15 -12.01 -19.49
N GLY A 238 13.13 -11.42 -18.28
CA GLY A 238 12.88 -10.00 -18.11
C GLY A 238 11.39 -9.64 -18.24
N ARG A 239 11.08 -8.36 -18.10
CA ARG A 239 9.73 -7.82 -18.33
C ARG A 239 9.84 -6.35 -18.72
N GLU A 240 9.10 -5.97 -19.74
CA GLU A 240 8.85 -4.57 -20.11
C GLU A 240 7.35 -4.32 -20.08
N ASP A 241 6.91 -3.50 -19.13
CA ASP A 241 5.47 -3.29 -18.90
C ASP A 241 5.22 -1.83 -18.53
N ASN A 242 4.48 -1.18 -19.38
CA ASN A 242 4.12 0.24 -19.28
C ASN A 242 2.82 0.49 -18.47
N THR A 243 2.24 -0.56 -17.87
CA THR A 243 0.96 -0.48 -17.15
C THR A 243 1.13 -0.80 -15.66
N HIS A 244 1.86 -1.87 -15.33
CA HIS A 244 1.98 -2.34 -13.97
C HIS A 244 3.18 -1.70 -13.26
N LEU A 245 2.99 -1.42 -11.97
CA LEU A 245 3.96 -0.71 -11.14
C LEU A 245 4.88 -1.67 -10.40
N ASN A 246 6.11 -1.27 -10.21
CA ASN A 246 7.01 -1.90 -9.24
C ASN A 246 6.77 -1.32 -7.83
N ILE A 247 7.54 -1.79 -6.83
CA ILE A 247 7.45 -1.34 -5.44
C ILE A 247 7.54 0.19 -5.34
N TYR A 248 8.55 0.79 -5.97
CA TYR A 248 8.78 2.23 -5.92
C TYR A 248 7.63 3.02 -6.56
N GLY A 249 7.16 2.60 -7.73
CA GLY A 249 6.05 3.24 -8.43
C GLY A 249 4.73 3.14 -7.66
N ALA A 250 4.41 1.95 -7.16
CA ALA A 250 3.21 1.72 -6.37
C ALA A 250 3.20 2.55 -5.07
N ARG A 251 4.34 2.61 -4.38
CA ARG A 251 4.52 3.43 -3.18
C ARG A 251 4.35 4.92 -3.48
N THR A 252 5.00 5.41 -4.55
CA THR A 252 4.90 6.81 -4.98
C THR A 252 3.46 7.20 -5.30
N ILE A 253 2.76 6.38 -6.10
CA ILE A 253 1.37 6.65 -6.48
C ILE A 253 0.43 6.55 -5.28
N ALA A 254 0.62 5.58 -4.37
CA ALA A 254 -0.15 5.49 -3.14
C ALA A 254 0.03 6.75 -2.28
N GLY A 255 1.24 7.29 -2.16
CA GLY A 255 1.53 8.53 -1.44
C GLY A 255 0.74 9.71 -2.02
N LEU A 256 0.82 9.94 -3.34
CA LEU A 256 0.05 11.00 -4.01
C LEU A 256 -1.47 10.80 -3.86
N THR A 257 -1.93 9.54 -3.87
CA THR A 257 -3.34 9.21 -3.68
C THR A 257 -3.83 9.60 -2.28
N VAL A 258 -3.08 9.28 -1.23
CA VAL A 258 -3.48 9.62 0.15
C VAL A 258 -3.45 11.12 0.40
N ASP A 259 -2.55 11.87 -0.25
CA ASP A 259 -2.53 13.33 -0.20
C ASP A 259 -3.78 13.93 -0.83
N ALA A 260 -4.20 13.41 -1.99
CA ALA A 260 -5.46 13.81 -2.64
C ALA A 260 -6.69 13.45 -1.78
N ILE A 261 -6.69 12.26 -1.15
CA ILE A 261 -7.72 11.83 -0.22
C ILE A 261 -7.77 12.76 0.99
N ALA A 262 -6.63 13.08 1.61
CA ALA A 262 -6.57 13.97 2.77
C ALA A 262 -7.10 15.36 2.45
N GLY A 263 -6.86 15.86 1.24
CA GLY A 263 -7.38 17.15 0.77
C GLY A 263 -8.88 17.17 0.53
N GLN A 264 -9.48 16.05 0.10
CA GLN A 264 -10.92 15.98 -0.23
C GLN A 264 -11.78 15.33 0.86
N ILE A 265 -11.17 14.50 1.72
CA ILE A 265 -11.83 13.78 2.81
C ILE A 265 -11.06 14.06 4.12
N PRO A 266 -11.24 15.25 4.74
CA PRO A 266 -10.52 15.62 5.95
C PRO A 266 -10.69 14.60 7.09
N GLU A 267 -11.81 13.88 7.10
CA GLU A 267 -12.08 12.83 8.09
C GLU A 267 -11.09 11.65 7.99
N LEU A 268 -10.67 11.28 6.77
CA LEU A 268 -9.59 10.30 6.56
C LEU A 268 -8.20 10.94 6.68
N GLY A 269 -8.07 12.21 6.33
CA GLY A 269 -6.79 12.95 6.41
C GLY A 269 -6.17 12.92 7.81
N LYS A 270 -6.98 12.86 8.87
CA LYS A 270 -6.53 12.74 10.27
C LYS A 270 -5.64 11.51 10.51
N TYR A 271 -5.87 10.46 9.75
CA TYR A 271 -5.22 9.16 9.90
C TYR A 271 -4.04 8.98 8.95
N VAL A 272 -3.83 9.89 8.00
CA VAL A 272 -2.70 9.82 7.06
C VAL A 272 -1.38 10.05 7.78
N ARG A 273 -0.39 9.24 7.47
CA ARG A 273 0.97 9.30 7.98
C ARG A 273 1.95 9.11 6.83
N HIS A 274 3.03 9.85 6.86
CA HIS A 274 4.12 9.73 5.90
C HIS A 274 5.39 9.26 6.61
N TYR A 275 5.99 8.22 6.06
CA TYR A 275 7.29 7.68 6.49
C TYR A 275 8.21 7.63 5.27
N ASP A 276 9.52 7.83 5.47
CA ASP A 276 10.48 7.71 4.36
C ASP A 276 10.51 6.27 3.83
N TYR A 277 10.49 5.30 4.75
CA TYR A 277 10.44 3.87 4.42
C TYR A 277 9.43 3.12 5.27
N VAL A 278 8.89 2.05 4.71
CA VAL A 278 8.00 1.10 5.40
C VAL A 278 8.55 -0.31 5.23
N VAL A 279 8.68 -1.01 6.35
CA VAL A 279 9.07 -2.43 6.40
C VAL A 279 7.83 -3.27 6.68
N ALA A 280 7.54 -4.24 5.81
CA ALA A 280 6.39 -5.13 5.96
C ALA A 280 6.65 -6.50 5.32
N GLN A 281 6.52 -7.57 6.10
CA GLN A 281 6.77 -8.95 5.63
C GLN A 281 5.72 -9.43 4.63
N ASP A 282 4.54 -8.83 4.61
CA ASP A 282 3.44 -9.12 3.69
C ASP A 282 3.56 -8.42 2.32
N GLY A 283 4.64 -7.66 2.11
CA GLY A 283 4.92 -6.94 0.87
C GLY A 283 4.15 -5.62 0.71
N THR A 284 3.46 -5.16 1.75
CA THR A 284 2.77 -3.85 1.77
C THR A 284 3.70 -2.68 2.10
N GLY A 285 5.00 -2.94 2.24
CA GLY A 285 6.06 -1.98 2.49
C GLY A 285 7.09 -1.93 1.37
N ASP A 286 8.06 -1.04 1.53
CA ASP A 286 9.21 -0.87 0.63
C ASP A 286 10.20 -2.03 0.77
N PHE A 287 10.35 -2.56 1.99
CA PHE A 287 11.29 -3.60 2.34
C PHE A 287 10.62 -4.72 3.14
N PHE A 288 11.20 -5.92 3.08
CA PHE A 288 10.75 -7.06 3.86
C PHE A 288 11.43 -7.15 5.22
N THR A 289 12.64 -6.60 5.34
CA THR A 289 13.46 -6.65 6.54
C THR A 289 13.84 -5.24 7.02
N VAL A 290 14.03 -5.12 8.32
CA VAL A 290 14.48 -3.85 8.94
C VAL A 290 15.89 -3.50 8.49
N GLN A 291 16.75 -4.51 8.32
CA GLN A 291 18.11 -4.30 7.86
C GLN A 291 18.18 -3.73 6.43
N GLU A 292 17.33 -4.20 5.52
CA GLU A 292 17.23 -3.62 4.16
C GLU A 292 16.87 -2.15 4.18
N ALA A 293 15.89 -1.77 5.02
CA ALA A 293 15.48 -0.38 5.16
C ALA A 293 16.61 0.50 5.73
N ILE A 294 17.36 0.00 6.73
CA ILE A 294 18.52 0.71 7.29
C ILE A 294 19.61 0.87 6.22
N ASN A 295 19.89 -0.17 5.44
CA ASN A 295 20.89 -0.11 4.38
C ASN A 295 20.53 0.91 3.29
N ALA A 296 19.25 1.11 3.02
CA ALA A 296 18.75 2.06 2.03
C ALA A 296 18.83 3.53 2.50
N VAL A 297 19.01 3.78 3.81
CA VAL A 297 19.17 5.16 4.32
C VAL A 297 20.45 5.78 3.73
N PRO A 298 20.40 7.01 3.19
CA PRO A 298 21.60 7.70 2.73
C PRO A 298 22.65 7.88 3.83
N ASP A 299 23.93 7.68 3.48
CA ASP A 299 25.05 7.85 4.41
C ASP A 299 25.23 9.32 4.80
N PHE A 300 25.65 9.56 6.04
CA PHE A 300 26.01 10.87 6.60
C PHE A 300 24.92 11.96 6.45
N ARG A 301 23.65 11.58 6.50
CA ARG A 301 22.51 12.50 6.36
C ARG A 301 22.35 13.40 7.59
N LYS A 302 23.04 14.55 7.58
CA LYS A 302 23.17 15.43 8.77
C LYS A 302 21.90 16.19 9.15
N ASN A 303 21.12 16.66 8.17
CA ASN A 303 20.10 17.69 8.39
C ASN A 303 18.66 17.18 8.35
N VAL A 304 18.44 15.94 7.92
CA VAL A 304 17.11 15.35 7.78
C VAL A 304 17.09 13.99 8.47
N ARG A 305 16.08 13.77 9.27
CA ARG A 305 15.83 12.47 9.90
C ARG A 305 15.12 11.54 8.94
N THR A 306 15.60 10.31 8.80
CA THR A 306 14.90 9.27 8.06
C THR A 306 14.00 8.49 9.01
N THR A 307 12.73 8.42 8.69
CA THR A 307 11.71 7.68 9.44
C THR A 307 11.42 6.34 8.77
N ILE A 308 11.50 5.26 9.53
CA ILE A 308 11.24 3.90 9.07
C ILE A 308 10.10 3.34 9.91
N LEU A 309 8.95 3.10 9.28
CA LEU A 309 7.85 2.37 9.91
C LEU A 309 8.11 0.86 9.80
N VAL A 310 8.08 0.17 10.93
CA VAL A 310 8.12 -1.29 10.99
C VAL A 310 6.71 -1.78 11.31
N ARG A 311 6.05 -2.39 10.32
CA ARG A 311 4.69 -2.88 10.46
C ARG A 311 4.63 -4.12 11.36
N LYS A 312 3.43 -4.41 11.87
CA LYS A 312 3.17 -5.58 12.71
C LYS A 312 3.77 -6.84 12.10
N GLY A 313 4.56 -7.58 12.89
CA GLY A 313 5.24 -8.81 12.47
C GLY A 313 6.38 -9.18 13.41
N THR A 314 6.94 -10.38 13.24
CA THR A 314 8.13 -10.81 13.98
C THR A 314 9.33 -10.84 13.03
N TYR A 315 10.23 -9.90 13.21
CA TYR A 315 11.44 -9.72 12.42
C TYR A 315 12.61 -10.36 13.16
N LYS A 316 13.05 -11.52 12.67
CA LYS A 316 14.15 -12.28 13.27
C LYS A 316 15.45 -11.90 12.57
N GLU A 317 16.05 -10.80 13.01
CA GLU A 317 17.20 -10.18 12.37
C GLU A 317 18.23 -9.69 13.40
N LYS A 318 19.50 -9.83 13.08
CA LYS A 318 20.56 -9.11 13.75
C LYS A 318 20.75 -7.77 13.07
N ILE A 319 20.35 -6.69 13.73
CA ILE A 319 20.44 -5.34 13.19
C ILE A 319 21.86 -4.82 13.35
N ILE A 320 22.45 -4.39 12.24
CA ILE A 320 23.75 -3.74 12.17
C ILE A 320 23.54 -2.34 11.59
N ILE A 321 23.88 -1.32 12.36
CA ILE A 321 23.75 0.06 11.92
C ILE A 321 25.17 0.62 11.78
N PRO A 322 25.65 0.82 10.53
CA PRO A 322 26.94 1.42 10.25
C PRO A 322 27.03 2.85 10.83
N GLU A 323 28.20 3.31 11.20
CA GLU A 323 28.42 4.68 11.72
C GLU A 323 28.01 5.77 10.73
N SER A 324 28.03 5.47 9.44
CA SER A 324 27.55 6.36 8.37
C SER A 324 26.02 6.56 8.35
N LYS A 325 25.26 5.64 8.93
CA LYS A 325 23.78 5.65 8.96
C LYS A 325 23.27 6.43 10.17
N ILE A 326 23.26 7.74 10.06
CA ILE A 326 22.87 8.67 11.13
C ILE A 326 21.47 9.23 10.94
N ASN A 327 20.88 9.77 12.02
CA ASN A 327 19.54 10.39 12.02
C ASN A 327 18.40 9.46 11.54
N ILE A 328 18.37 8.21 12.05
CA ILE A 328 17.32 7.26 11.79
C ILE A 328 16.32 7.21 12.95
N SER A 329 15.04 7.11 12.65
CA SER A 329 13.97 6.75 13.59
C SER A 329 13.30 5.46 13.13
N LEU A 330 13.35 4.45 13.99
CA LEU A 330 12.54 3.23 13.81
C LEU A 330 11.24 3.40 14.61
N ILE A 331 10.11 3.23 13.96
CA ILE A 331 8.77 3.38 14.52
C ILE A 331 8.05 2.04 14.32
N GLY A 332 7.71 1.35 15.41
CA GLY A 332 6.99 0.08 15.34
C GLY A 332 5.49 0.27 15.45
N GLU A 333 4.72 -0.42 14.60
CA GLU A 333 3.29 -0.65 14.84
C GLU A 333 3.09 -1.54 16.09
N ASP A 334 1.89 -1.53 16.67
CA ASP A 334 1.58 -2.44 17.78
C ASP A 334 1.68 -3.88 17.30
N GLY A 335 2.49 -4.69 18.03
CA GLY A 335 2.80 -6.06 17.64
C GLY A 335 3.97 -6.20 16.66
N ALA A 336 4.70 -5.12 16.33
CA ALA A 336 6.02 -5.23 15.71
C ALA A 336 7.05 -5.75 16.72
N VAL A 337 7.72 -6.85 16.43
CA VAL A 337 8.71 -7.50 17.29
C VAL A 337 10.01 -7.68 16.51
N LEU A 338 11.08 -7.08 16.98
CA LEU A 338 12.44 -7.33 16.48
C LEU A 338 13.14 -8.29 17.45
N THR A 339 13.65 -9.40 16.95
CA THR A 339 14.31 -10.44 17.76
C THR A 339 15.54 -10.98 17.08
N ASN A 340 16.51 -11.42 17.89
CA ASN A 340 17.72 -12.08 17.43
C ASN A 340 18.08 -13.24 18.36
N ASP A 341 18.63 -14.32 17.83
CA ASP A 341 18.97 -15.55 18.55
C ASP A 341 20.42 -15.58 19.05
N ASP A 342 21.15 -14.48 19.02
CA ASP A 342 22.54 -14.48 19.48
C ASP A 342 22.59 -14.62 21.01
N PHE A 343 23.15 -15.71 21.50
CA PHE A 343 23.31 -16.01 22.93
C PHE A 343 24.77 -16.45 23.23
N ALA A 344 25.13 -16.44 24.53
CA ALA A 344 26.51 -16.57 24.99
C ALA A 344 27.28 -17.80 24.49
N ASN A 345 26.58 -18.91 24.25
CA ASN A 345 27.18 -20.16 23.83
C ASN A 345 26.98 -20.45 22.32
N LYS A 346 26.46 -19.50 21.57
CA LYS A 346 26.36 -19.64 20.10
C LYS A 346 27.74 -19.55 19.51
N LYS A 347 28.06 -20.51 18.67
CA LYS A 347 29.34 -20.53 17.95
C LYS A 347 29.28 -19.66 16.70
N ASN A 348 30.36 -18.92 16.43
CA ASN A 348 30.53 -18.20 15.18
C ASN A 348 30.84 -19.20 14.02
N VAL A 349 31.00 -18.68 12.81
CA VAL A 349 31.29 -19.48 11.62
C VAL A 349 32.62 -20.25 11.70
N PHE A 350 33.49 -19.88 12.65
CA PHE A 350 34.78 -20.54 12.91
C PHE A 350 34.71 -21.57 14.06
N GLY A 351 33.53 -21.77 14.67
CA GLY A 351 33.33 -22.71 15.76
C GLY A 351 33.68 -22.17 17.17
N GLU A 352 33.99 -20.88 17.30
CA GLU A 352 34.32 -20.21 18.56
C GLU A 352 33.05 -19.62 19.21
N ASN A 353 33.05 -19.50 20.55
CA ASN A 353 31.94 -18.85 21.26
C ASN A 353 31.92 -17.35 20.91
N MET A 354 30.73 -16.81 20.63
CA MET A 354 30.56 -15.41 20.33
C MET A 354 30.95 -14.54 21.52
N GLU A 355 31.81 -13.54 21.30
CA GLU A 355 32.18 -12.56 22.33
C GLU A 355 31.04 -11.60 22.67
N LEU A 356 31.11 -10.95 23.84
CA LEU A 356 30.11 -9.97 24.30
C LEU A 356 29.90 -8.82 23.29
N ARG A 357 30.96 -8.35 22.65
CA ARG A 357 30.88 -7.29 21.62
C ARG A 357 30.12 -7.73 20.36
N ASP A 358 30.22 -9.01 19.97
CA ASP A 358 29.53 -9.57 18.81
C ASP A 358 28.01 -9.74 19.07
N ARG A 359 27.62 -9.73 20.35
CA ARG A 359 26.24 -9.82 20.83
C ARG A 359 25.55 -8.44 20.93
N GLN A 360 26.34 -7.37 21.10
CA GLN A 360 25.84 -6.00 21.34
C GLN A 360 25.60 -5.18 20.07
N ALA A 361 25.36 -5.81 18.93
CA ALA A 361 25.21 -5.10 17.65
C ALA A 361 24.06 -4.06 17.57
N ALA A 362 23.29 -3.90 18.62
CA ALA A 362 22.23 -2.90 18.68
C ALA A 362 22.45 -1.76 19.71
N THR A 363 23.57 -1.74 20.44
CA THR A 363 23.63 -0.88 21.66
C THR A 363 24.65 0.24 21.63
N SER A 364 25.52 0.34 20.67
CA SER A 364 26.50 1.41 20.62
C SER A 364 26.22 2.42 19.51
N MET A 365 25.92 3.64 19.92
CA MET A 365 25.93 4.91 19.18
C MET A 365 24.69 5.37 18.42
N LEU A 366 23.50 4.83 18.64
CA LEU A 366 22.32 5.49 18.11
C LEU A 366 21.43 6.07 19.21
N ARG A 367 21.16 7.38 19.16
CA ARG A 367 19.94 7.94 19.72
C ARG A 367 18.78 7.45 18.88
N ILE A 368 18.30 6.24 19.11
CA ILE A 368 17.01 5.78 18.59
C ILE A 368 15.97 6.55 19.41
N SER A 369 15.41 7.62 18.85
CA SER A 369 14.26 8.26 19.46
C SER A 369 13.05 7.39 19.18
N MET A 370 12.71 6.49 20.10
CA MET A 370 11.43 5.79 20.08
C MET A 370 10.35 6.81 20.42
N GLN A 371 9.67 7.35 19.40
CA GLN A 371 8.42 8.05 19.61
C GLN A 371 7.32 7.00 19.75
N ARG A 372 6.58 7.08 20.84
CA ARG A 372 5.48 6.18 21.17
C ARG A 372 4.34 6.31 20.17
N THR A 373 4.12 5.27 19.35
CA THR A 373 2.79 4.74 19.17
C THR A 373 2.70 3.35 19.82
N SER A 374 3.79 2.58 19.87
CA SER A 374 4.00 1.44 20.77
C SER A 374 5.48 1.07 20.80
N LEU A 375 5.95 0.52 21.91
CA LEU A 375 7.34 0.12 22.08
C LEU A 375 7.65 -1.06 21.13
N LEU A 376 8.57 -0.85 20.18
CA LEU A 376 9.22 -1.97 19.49
C LEU A 376 9.81 -2.90 20.56
N LYS A 377 9.21 -4.07 20.78
CA LYS A 377 9.70 -5.03 21.76
C LYS A 377 10.95 -5.71 21.22
N ILE A 378 12.12 -5.25 21.64
CA ILE A 378 13.37 -5.98 21.41
C ILE A 378 13.41 -7.11 22.42
N ARG A 379 13.23 -8.36 21.97
CA ARG A 379 13.44 -9.54 22.80
C ARG A 379 14.79 -10.15 22.46
N GLN A 380 15.67 -10.22 23.45
CA GLN A 380 16.81 -11.13 23.38
C GLN A 380 16.26 -12.55 23.65
N GLY A 381 16.60 -13.50 22.77
CA GLY A 381 16.30 -14.90 22.99
C GLY A 381 16.98 -15.40 24.28
N ARG A 382 16.27 -16.20 25.08
CA ARG A 382 16.82 -16.88 26.25
C ARG A 382 17.67 -18.06 25.82
#